data_827fccddbd0c4cb9aabbc4e1481e10f5
#
_entry.id   827fccddbd0c4cb9aabbc4e1481e10f5
#
_cell.length_a   1.000
_cell.length_b   1.000
_cell.length_c   1.000
_cell.angle_alpha   90.00
_cell.angle_beta   90.00
_cell.angle_gamma   90.00
#
_symmetry.space_group_name_H-M   'P 1'
#
loop_
_entity.id
_entity.type
_entity.pdbx_description
1 polymer ?
#
loop_
_entity_poly.entity_id
_entity_poly.type
_entity_poly.pdbx_seq_one_letter_code
_entity_poly.pdbx_strand_id
1 'polypeptide(L)'
;MSDTPTPRHLGQASTLPASPEAAELDYVPNPRAGTLYLVRFAAPEFTSLCPVTGQPDFAHLVIDYAPAATIVESKSLKLFLGAFRNHAGFHEDVTVGIGQRLVEEMKPQWLRIGGYWYPRGGMPIDVFFEKGRKPLDLWVPDQKVEPYRGRG
;
A
#
# COMPACT_ATOMS: atom_id res chain seq x y z
N MET A 1 6.00 -32.38 -5.34
CA MET A 1 6.36 -31.12 -6.02
C MET A 1 5.37 -30.08 -5.55
N SER A 2 5.79 -29.11 -4.77
CA SER A 2 4.92 -28.03 -4.31
C SER A 2 4.67 -27.12 -5.51
N ASP A 3 3.44 -27.09 -6.00
CA ASP A 3 2.96 -26.08 -6.95
C ASP A 3 2.99 -24.71 -6.28
N THR A 4 4.15 -24.07 -6.26
CA THR A 4 4.26 -22.67 -5.88
C THR A 4 3.65 -21.87 -7.03
N PRO A 5 2.56 -21.15 -6.84
CA PRO A 5 1.96 -20.38 -7.92
C PRO A 5 2.97 -19.35 -8.42
N THR A 6 3.25 -19.39 -9.71
CA THR A 6 4.13 -18.40 -10.36
C THR A 6 3.41 -17.06 -10.40
N PRO A 7 4.03 -15.98 -9.89
CA PRO A 7 3.44 -14.64 -9.96
C PRO A 7 3.12 -14.25 -11.40
N ARG A 8 1.89 -13.77 -11.66
CA ARG A 8 1.39 -13.48 -13.01
C ARG A 8 2.14 -12.34 -13.70
N HIS A 9 2.63 -11.40 -12.93
CA HIS A 9 3.25 -10.18 -13.44
C HIS A 9 4.77 -10.23 -13.49
N LEU A 10 5.38 -11.18 -12.77
CA LEU A 10 6.83 -11.28 -12.69
C LEU A 10 7.43 -11.68 -14.04
N GLY A 11 8.36 -10.87 -14.56
CA GLY A 11 9.03 -11.13 -15.85
C GLY A 11 8.17 -10.90 -17.10
N GLN A 12 6.93 -10.45 -16.97
CA GLN A 12 6.02 -10.17 -18.08
C GLN A 12 5.95 -8.66 -18.36
N ALA A 13 5.74 -8.31 -19.65
CA ALA A 13 5.29 -6.97 -19.99
C ALA A 13 3.87 -6.77 -19.43
N SER A 14 3.61 -5.63 -18.79
CA SER A 14 2.32 -5.36 -18.18
C SER A 14 1.88 -3.93 -18.43
N THR A 15 0.57 -3.75 -18.58
CA THR A 15 -0.09 -2.45 -18.65
C THR A 15 -0.70 -2.12 -17.29
N LEU A 16 -0.88 -0.83 -17.00
CA LEU A 16 -1.61 -0.42 -15.81
C LEU A 16 -3.06 -0.91 -15.89
N PRO A 17 -3.61 -1.51 -14.82
CA PRO A 17 -5.03 -1.83 -14.75
C PRO A 17 -5.90 -0.59 -14.95
N ALA A 18 -7.08 -0.77 -15.50
CA ALA A 18 -8.01 0.33 -15.78
C ALA A 18 -8.57 0.97 -14.50
N SER A 19 -8.63 0.21 -13.41
CA SER A 19 -9.10 0.67 -12.09
C SER A 19 -8.46 -0.16 -10.98
N PRO A 20 -8.50 0.32 -9.72
CA PRO A 20 -8.04 -0.47 -8.58
C PRO A 20 -8.78 -1.80 -8.43
N GLU A 21 -10.07 -1.85 -8.74
CA GLU A 21 -10.89 -3.06 -8.66
C GLU A 21 -10.47 -4.10 -9.70
N ALA A 22 -10.05 -3.64 -10.90
CA ALA A 22 -9.55 -4.51 -11.96
C ALA A 22 -8.12 -4.98 -11.74
N ALA A 23 -7.39 -4.37 -10.81
CA ALA A 23 -6.03 -4.76 -10.49
C ALA A 23 -6.01 -6.08 -9.72
N GLU A 24 -5.12 -6.97 -10.11
CA GLU A 24 -4.87 -8.22 -9.40
C GLU A 24 -3.56 -8.13 -8.62
N LEU A 25 -3.62 -8.49 -7.34
CA LEU A 25 -2.45 -8.59 -6.48
C LEU A 25 -1.97 -10.05 -6.45
N ASP A 26 -0.68 -10.23 -6.63
CA ASP A 26 -0.04 -11.54 -6.52
C ASP A 26 0.59 -11.69 -5.12
N TYR A 27 0.47 -12.88 -4.58
CA TYR A 27 1.06 -13.25 -3.30
C TYR A 27 1.91 -14.50 -3.48
N VAL A 28 3.09 -14.48 -2.90
CA VAL A 28 4.02 -15.62 -2.94
C VAL A 28 4.25 -16.15 -1.52
N PRO A 29 4.64 -17.42 -1.36
CA PRO A 29 4.95 -17.98 -0.06
C PRO A 29 6.00 -17.14 0.68
N ASN A 30 5.81 -16.93 1.98
CA ASN A 30 6.78 -16.26 2.81
C ASN A 30 8.08 -17.06 2.85
N PRO A 31 9.22 -16.54 2.31
CA PRO A 31 10.47 -17.28 2.23
C PRO A 31 11.12 -17.52 3.60
N ARG A 32 10.64 -16.85 4.64
CA ARG A 32 11.13 -16.97 6.03
C ARG A 32 9.96 -17.16 7.00
N ALA A 33 9.02 -18.04 6.65
CA ALA A 33 7.92 -18.41 7.54
C ALA A 33 8.49 -18.88 8.90
N GLY A 34 7.89 -18.41 10.00
CA GLY A 34 8.38 -18.69 11.36
C GLY A 34 9.40 -17.67 11.87
N THR A 35 9.92 -16.77 11.03
CA THR A 35 10.78 -15.66 11.45
C THR A 35 9.96 -14.38 11.52
N LEU A 36 10.08 -13.64 12.62
CA LEU A 36 9.43 -12.35 12.77
C LEU A 36 10.26 -11.25 12.09
N TYR A 37 9.69 -10.58 11.11
CA TYR A 37 10.30 -9.45 10.42
C TYR A 37 9.27 -8.50 9.86
N LEU A 38 9.70 -7.28 9.53
CA LEU A 38 8.88 -6.25 8.92
C LEU A 38 9.20 -6.11 7.43
N VAL A 39 8.16 -5.96 6.62
CA VAL A 39 8.28 -5.49 5.24
C VAL A 39 7.71 -4.09 5.17
N ARG A 40 8.44 -3.17 4.53
CA ARG A 40 7.99 -1.80 4.28
C ARG A 40 8.01 -1.49 2.81
N PHE A 41 6.88 -1.00 2.30
CA PHE A 41 6.79 -0.34 1.00
C PHE A 41 6.57 1.15 1.20
N ALA A 42 7.30 1.95 0.45
CA ALA A 42 7.09 3.40 0.38
C ALA A 42 6.74 3.79 -1.05
N ALA A 43 5.65 4.52 -1.21
CA ALA A 43 5.19 5.04 -2.49
C ALA A 43 5.09 6.56 -2.41
N PRO A 44 6.21 7.29 -2.62
CA PRO A 44 6.27 8.74 -2.40
C PRO A 44 5.56 9.55 -3.49
N GLU A 45 5.21 8.93 -4.61
CA GLU A 45 4.58 9.58 -5.76
C GLU A 45 3.18 9.02 -6.05
N PHE A 46 2.48 8.57 -5.01
CA PHE A 46 1.12 8.06 -5.17
C PHE A 46 0.18 9.16 -5.65
N THR A 47 -0.68 8.82 -6.61
CA THR A 47 -1.63 9.76 -7.21
C THR A 47 -3.03 9.14 -7.31
N SER A 48 -4.04 9.94 -6.99
CA SER A 48 -5.45 9.65 -7.25
C SER A 48 -6.15 10.92 -7.72
N LEU A 49 -7.47 10.87 -7.90
CA LEU A 49 -8.25 12.05 -8.29
C LEU A 49 -9.20 12.48 -7.18
N CYS A 50 -9.37 13.78 -7.04
CA CYS A 50 -10.41 14.34 -6.20
C CYS A 50 -11.80 13.98 -6.74
N PRO A 51 -12.70 13.39 -5.93
CA PRO A 51 -14.02 12.99 -6.41
C PRO A 51 -14.94 14.18 -6.70
N VAL A 52 -14.59 15.37 -6.23
CA VAL A 52 -15.39 16.59 -6.43
C VAL A 52 -14.89 17.40 -7.62
N THR A 53 -13.58 17.62 -7.72
CA THR A 53 -12.98 18.52 -8.72
C THR A 53 -12.35 17.77 -9.90
N GLY A 54 -12.08 16.48 -9.78
CA GLY A 54 -11.32 15.71 -10.76
C GLY A 54 -9.84 16.07 -10.84
N GLN A 55 -9.35 16.94 -9.95
CA GLN A 55 -7.94 17.31 -9.89
C GLN A 55 -7.09 16.18 -9.29
N PRO A 56 -5.82 16.04 -9.71
CA PRO A 56 -4.95 15.04 -9.10
C PRO A 56 -4.63 15.38 -7.65
N ASP A 57 -4.69 14.35 -6.82
CA ASP A 57 -4.24 14.35 -5.43
C ASP A 57 -2.98 13.51 -5.32
N PHE A 58 -2.04 13.94 -4.48
CA PHE A 58 -0.75 13.29 -4.29
C PHE A 58 -0.55 12.88 -2.85
N ALA A 59 0.10 11.74 -2.65
CA ALA A 59 0.42 11.26 -1.30
C ALA A 59 1.76 10.52 -1.28
N HIS A 60 2.37 10.53 -0.10
CA HIS A 60 3.41 9.56 0.25
C HIS A 60 2.74 8.46 1.07
N LEU A 61 2.65 7.25 0.50
CA LEU A 61 2.12 6.10 1.22
C LEU A 61 3.26 5.30 1.84
N VAL A 62 3.09 4.87 3.09
CA VAL A 62 3.99 3.91 3.75
C VAL A 62 3.17 2.73 4.25
N ILE A 63 3.49 1.55 3.75
CA ILE A 63 2.83 0.29 4.10
C ILE A 63 3.83 -0.57 4.85
N ASP A 64 3.52 -0.89 6.09
CA ASP A 64 4.30 -1.79 6.96
C ASP A 64 3.48 -3.03 7.27
N TYR A 65 4.08 -4.21 7.16
CA TYR A 65 3.41 -5.42 7.62
C TYR A 65 4.39 -6.49 8.14
N ALA A 66 3.91 -7.29 9.06
CA ALA A 66 4.58 -8.51 9.50
C ALA A 66 3.92 -9.69 8.77
N PRO A 67 4.62 -10.37 7.85
CA PRO A 67 4.03 -11.44 7.08
C PRO A 67 3.72 -12.67 7.93
N ALA A 68 2.68 -13.41 7.53
CA ALA A 68 2.38 -14.74 8.03
C ALA A 68 2.79 -15.79 6.99
N ALA A 69 1.86 -16.39 6.29
CA ALA A 69 2.13 -17.43 5.29
C ALA A 69 2.63 -16.89 3.94
N THR A 70 2.25 -15.66 3.58
CA THR A 70 2.55 -15.07 2.27
C THR A 70 3.13 -13.66 2.40
N ILE A 71 3.77 -13.22 1.32
CA ILE A 71 4.16 -11.83 1.10
C ILE A 71 3.55 -11.35 -0.21
N VAL A 72 3.29 -10.03 -0.32
CA VAL A 72 2.80 -9.44 -1.57
C VAL A 72 3.95 -9.32 -2.58
N GLU A 73 3.69 -9.67 -3.84
CA GLU A 73 4.66 -9.52 -4.92
C GLU A 73 4.72 -8.03 -5.33
N SER A 74 5.94 -7.49 -5.35
CA SER A 74 6.18 -6.04 -5.44
C SER A 74 5.72 -5.41 -6.75
N LYS A 75 5.83 -6.11 -7.89
CA LYS A 75 5.37 -5.58 -9.18
C LYS A 75 3.86 -5.51 -9.26
N SER A 76 3.15 -6.52 -8.74
CA SER A 76 1.69 -6.50 -8.66
C SER A 76 1.19 -5.37 -7.76
N LEU A 77 1.84 -5.14 -6.63
CA LEU A 77 1.55 -4.01 -5.74
C LEU A 77 1.76 -2.67 -6.46
N LYS A 78 2.86 -2.53 -7.18
CA LYS A 78 3.14 -1.32 -7.98
C LYS A 78 2.05 -1.05 -9.01
N LEU A 79 1.60 -2.07 -9.72
CA LEU A 79 0.52 -1.94 -10.71
C LEU A 79 -0.82 -1.59 -10.04
N PHE A 80 -1.12 -2.22 -8.90
CA PHE A 80 -2.32 -1.90 -8.12
C PHE A 80 -2.32 -0.44 -7.66
N LEU A 81 -1.23 0.04 -7.06
CA LEU A 81 -1.12 1.44 -6.64
C LEU A 81 -1.20 2.40 -7.84
N GLY A 82 -0.59 2.04 -8.96
CA GLY A 82 -0.67 2.83 -10.20
C GLY A 82 -2.07 2.92 -10.80
N ALA A 83 -2.94 1.94 -10.54
CA ALA A 83 -4.32 1.92 -11.01
C ALA A 83 -5.20 3.01 -10.37
N PHE A 84 -4.77 3.60 -9.26
CA PHE A 84 -5.46 4.73 -8.63
C PHE A 84 -5.28 6.05 -9.38
N ARG A 85 -4.34 6.14 -10.30
CA ARG A 85 -4.01 7.39 -11.03
C ARG A 85 -5.23 8.11 -11.60
N ASN A 86 -6.19 7.38 -12.14
CA ASN A 86 -7.43 7.91 -12.71
C ASN A 86 -8.67 7.56 -11.89
N HIS A 87 -8.46 7.14 -10.64
CA HIS A 87 -9.53 6.75 -9.73
C HIS A 87 -9.87 7.90 -8.79
N ALA A 88 -11.14 8.31 -8.78
CA ALA A 88 -11.64 9.34 -7.88
C ALA A 88 -12.03 8.73 -6.53
N GLY A 89 -11.47 9.25 -5.44
CA GLY A 89 -11.77 8.80 -4.09
C GLY A 89 -11.31 9.79 -3.04
N PHE A 90 -12.00 9.80 -1.91
CA PHE A 90 -11.53 10.55 -0.75
C PHE A 90 -10.23 9.96 -0.22
N HIS A 91 -9.37 10.81 0.35
CA HIS A 91 -8.07 10.39 0.89
C HIS A 91 -8.21 9.26 1.91
N GLU A 92 -9.22 9.34 2.75
CA GLU A 92 -9.55 8.34 3.78
C GLU A 92 -9.94 7.00 3.15
N ASP A 93 -10.84 7.02 2.17
CA ASP A 93 -11.32 5.82 1.49
C ASP A 93 -10.20 5.11 0.72
N VAL A 94 -9.40 5.87 -0.01
CA VAL A 94 -8.26 5.35 -0.77
C VAL A 94 -7.22 4.72 0.17
N THR A 95 -6.81 5.43 1.21
CA THR A 95 -5.78 4.94 2.13
C THR A 95 -6.24 3.70 2.89
N VAL A 96 -7.41 3.77 3.48
CA VAL A 96 -7.98 2.65 4.27
C VAL A 96 -8.29 1.47 3.36
N GLY A 97 -8.86 1.71 2.18
CA GLY A 97 -9.20 0.68 1.20
C GLY A 97 -7.98 -0.13 0.74
N ILE A 98 -6.85 0.53 0.48
CA ILE A 98 -5.58 -0.15 0.16
C ILE A 98 -5.16 -1.08 1.31
N GLY A 99 -5.16 -0.57 2.53
CA GLY A 99 -4.80 -1.36 3.71
C GLY A 99 -5.73 -2.54 3.95
N GLN A 100 -7.04 -2.34 3.84
CA GLN A 100 -8.04 -3.39 4.01
C GLN A 100 -7.88 -4.51 2.98
N ARG A 101 -7.71 -4.17 1.71
CA ARG A 101 -7.53 -5.15 0.65
C ARG A 101 -6.29 -6.02 0.88
N LEU A 102 -5.16 -5.40 1.24
CA LEU A 102 -3.94 -6.15 1.55
C LEU A 102 -4.13 -7.08 2.76
N VAL A 103 -4.85 -6.64 3.79
CA VAL A 103 -5.15 -7.48 4.96
C VAL A 103 -6.03 -8.66 4.59
N GLU A 104 -7.09 -8.43 3.82
CA GLU A 104 -8.06 -9.47 3.43
C GLU A 104 -7.44 -10.56 2.56
N GLU A 105 -6.60 -10.16 1.61
CA GLU A 105 -6.00 -11.09 0.64
C GLU A 105 -4.74 -11.77 1.18
N MET A 106 -3.86 -11.04 1.85
CA MET A 106 -2.56 -11.55 2.34
C MET A 106 -2.65 -12.20 3.73
N LYS A 107 -3.57 -11.73 4.57
CA LYS A 107 -3.74 -12.17 5.97
C LYS A 107 -2.44 -12.11 6.78
N PRO A 108 -1.79 -10.95 6.87
CA PRO A 108 -0.57 -10.79 7.65
C PRO A 108 -0.84 -10.91 9.15
N GLN A 109 0.20 -11.09 9.96
CA GLN A 109 0.08 -11.02 11.42
C GLN A 109 -0.34 -9.62 11.87
N TRP A 110 0.16 -8.60 11.20
CA TRP A 110 -0.10 -7.20 11.45
C TRP A 110 0.19 -6.39 10.19
N LEU A 111 -0.59 -5.35 9.97
CA LEU A 111 -0.36 -4.37 8.91
C LEU A 111 -0.77 -2.99 9.39
N ARG A 112 0.00 -1.99 9.01
CA ARG A 112 -0.41 -0.58 9.08
C ARG A 112 -0.08 0.13 7.77
N ILE A 113 -0.88 1.15 7.45
CA ILE A 113 -0.63 2.07 6.35
C ILE A 113 -0.76 3.50 6.85
N GLY A 114 0.19 4.35 6.46
CA GLY A 114 0.11 5.80 6.59
C GLY A 114 0.00 6.43 5.21
N GLY A 115 -1.04 7.22 5.00
CA GLY A 115 -1.22 8.04 3.81
C GLY A 115 -0.98 9.50 4.17
N TYR A 116 0.14 10.05 3.72
CA TYR A 116 0.54 11.44 3.95
C TYR A 116 0.21 12.24 2.69
N TRP A 117 -0.98 12.85 2.70
CA TRP A 117 -1.52 13.55 1.55
C TRP A 117 -1.04 15.00 1.49
N TYR A 118 -0.72 15.47 0.30
CA TYR A 118 -0.32 16.83 0.07
C TYR A 118 -1.49 17.80 0.25
N PRO A 119 -1.22 19.07 0.61
CA PRO A 119 -2.26 20.00 0.98
C PRO A 119 -3.27 20.28 -0.14
N ARG A 120 -4.51 20.41 0.27
CA ARG A 120 -5.60 20.97 -0.51
C ARG A 120 -6.19 22.14 0.27
N GLY A 121 -6.33 23.30 -0.39
CA GLY A 121 -6.71 24.52 0.32
C GLY A 121 -5.70 24.89 1.42
N GLY A 122 -4.42 24.52 1.27
CA GLY A 122 -3.37 24.76 2.25
C GLY A 122 -3.33 23.79 3.44
N MET A 123 -4.23 22.81 3.50
CA MET A 123 -4.35 21.85 4.61
C MET A 123 -3.95 20.43 4.18
N PRO A 124 -2.85 19.89 4.72
CA PRO A 124 -2.50 18.47 4.50
C PRO A 124 -3.39 17.56 5.35
N ILE A 125 -3.59 16.34 4.87
CA ILE A 125 -4.35 15.31 5.59
C ILE A 125 -3.48 14.07 5.71
N ASP A 126 -3.32 13.57 6.93
CA ASP A 126 -2.67 12.28 7.17
C ASP A 126 -3.74 11.26 7.58
N VAL A 127 -3.73 10.10 6.95
CA VAL A 127 -4.69 9.03 7.21
C VAL A 127 -3.93 7.79 7.64
N PHE A 128 -4.33 7.20 8.76
CA PHE A 128 -3.69 6.02 9.31
C PHE A 128 -4.70 4.90 9.51
N PHE A 129 -4.31 3.69 9.06
CA PHE A 129 -5.09 2.47 9.28
C PHE A 129 -4.15 1.37 9.77
N GLU A 130 -4.63 0.59 10.74
CA GLU A 130 -3.90 -0.55 11.31
C GLU A 130 -4.86 -1.71 11.51
N LYS A 131 -4.39 -2.92 11.24
CA LYS A 131 -5.12 -4.17 11.48
C LYS A 131 -4.21 -5.24 12.06
N GLY A 132 -4.76 -5.98 13.02
CA GLY A 132 -4.02 -6.97 13.77
C GLY A 132 -3.32 -6.38 14.99
N ARG A 133 -2.72 -7.25 15.79
CA ARG A 133 -1.91 -6.84 16.95
C ARG A 133 -0.44 -6.84 16.54
N LYS A 134 0.20 -5.68 16.68
CA LYS A 134 1.65 -5.58 16.42
C LYS A 134 2.40 -6.56 17.35
N PRO A 135 3.19 -7.50 16.81
CA PRO A 135 4.02 -8.38 17.67
C PRO A 135 4.96 -7.57 18.57
N LEU A 136 5.08 -7.98 19.82
CA LEU A 136 5.84 -7.24 20.83
C LEU A 136 7.32 -7.06 20.45
N ASP A 137 7.93 -8.10 19.87
CA ASP A 137 9.35 -8.10 19.52
C ASP A 137 9.61 -7.62 18.08
N LEU A 138 8.58 -7.13 17.39
CA LEU A 138 8.75 -6.61 16.03
C LEU A 138 9.42 -5.24 16.07
N TRP A 139 10.59 -5.15 15.46
CA TRP A 139 11.21 -3.85 15.21
C TRP A 139 10.51 -3.14 14.06
N VAL A 140 9.93 -1.98 14.36
CA VAL A 140 9.25 -1.12 13.40
C VAL A 140 9.92 0.24 13.40
N PRO A 141 10.73 0.56 12.37
CA PRO A 141 11.33 1.90 12.25
C PRO A 141 10.26 2.98 12.08
N ASP A 142 10.56 4.21 12.49
CA ASP A 142 9.73 5.36 12.21
C ASP A 142 9.46 5.50 10.70
N GLN A 143 8.28 6.01 10.33
CA GLN A 143 7.93 6.16 8.92
C GLN A 143 8.75 7.24 8.21
N LYS A 144 9.30 8.19 8.97
CA LYS A 144 10.20 9.25 8.48
C LYS A 144 9.61 10.11 7.35
N VAL A 145 8.30 10.24 7.33
CA VAL A 145 7.64 11.20 6.44
C VAL A 145 7.55 12.51 7.19
N GLU A 146 8.25 13.51 6.67
CA GLU A 146 8.25 14.83 7.28
C GLU A 146 6.86 15.47 7.19
N PRO A 147 6.40 16.10 8.28
CA PRO A 147 5.19 16.91 8.22
C PRO A 147 5.31 17.98 7.14
N TYR A 148 4.25 18.21 6.41
CA TYR A 148 4.26 19.30 5.43
C TYR A 148 4.37 20.64 6.11
N ARG A 149 5.37 21.42 5.73
CA ARG A 149 5.65 22.75 6.32
C ARG A 149 5.55 23.90 5.31
N GLY A 150 5.02 23.65 4.11
CA GLY A 150 5.00 24.64 3.05
C GLY A 150 6.37 24.81 2.37
N ARG A 151 6.66 26.01 1.92
CA ARG A 151 7.90 26.34 1.22
C ARG A 151 9.03 26.81 2.16
N GLY A 152 8.99 26.42 3.34
CA GLY A 152 10.02 26.93 4.25
C GLY A 152 10.39 25.96 5.32
#